data_66e9aa95e09f174dbc96eaaf2372d4bf
#
_entry.id   66e9aa95e09f174dbc96eaaf2372d4bf
#
_cell.length_a   1.000
_cell.length_b   1.000
_cell.length_c   1.000
_cell.angle_alpha   90.00
_cell.angle_beta   90.00
_cell.angle_gamma   90.00
#
_symmetry.space_group_name_H-M   'P 1'
#
loop_
_entity.id
_entity.type
_entity.pdbx_description
1 polymer ?
#
loop_
_entity_poly.entity_id
_entity_poly.type
_entity_poly.pdbx_seq_one_letter_code
_entity_poly.pdbx_strand_id
1 'polypeptide(L)'
;MISISELEPATISAAHPRIPRAFRDTPQFVHEGLSARLGVPVIVKVETVNPIRSFKGRGTWVAVTDLVTQGQIGPDLPVVCVSAGNFGQGVAYAARALGMPSIVFCSVKANRAKVGRMRALGANVIEVGDDFDDARAASELYATDHDATLLVDGDDPRISTGVATLALELTNAVASGELPTPVVASIPVGNGALINGVGSWLRHAAPDCLIIGVQAEGADAMTRSWRAGRPIDTETAATYADGIASRVAIPRAVELMVGRVDAMITVSEEALHAAQAELTSELGITVEGAAAASWAGLLAGERPTGPALLIITGSNI
;
A
#
# COMPACT_ATOMS: atom_id res chain seq x y z
N MET A 1 2.93 21.84 -9.75
CA MET A 1 3.64 21.39 -8.52
C MET A 1 2.59 21.29 -7.42
N ILE A 2 2.13 20.06 -7.11
CA ILE A 2 1.26 19.82 -5.97
C ILE A 2 2.17 19.86 -4.74
N SER A 3 1.84 20.71 -3.80
CA SER A 3 2.65 21.01 -2.61
C SER A 3 2.86 19.77 -1.72
N ILE A 4 4.02 19.67 -1.08
CA ILE A 4 4.35 18.71 0.01
C ILE A 4 3.30 18.76 1.15
N SER A 5 2.44 19.79 1.17
CA SER A 5 1.35 20.00 2.12
C SER A 5 0.27 18.90 2.19
N GLU A 6 0.21 17.97 1.25
CA GLU A 6 -0.87 16.98 1.18
C GLU A 6 -0.71 15.80 2.17
N LEU A 7 0.51 15.56 2.67
CA LEU A 7 0.80 14.58 3.72
C LEU A 7 1.02 15.24 5.09
N GLU A 8 0.49 16.46 5.26
CA GLU A 8 0.52 17.16 6.54
C GLU A 8 -0.36 16.47 7.59
N PRO A 9 0.03 16.50 8.87
CA PRO A 9 -0.72 15.86 9.95
C PRO A 9 -2.19 16.28 10.01
N ALA A 10 -2.49 17.55 9.75
CA ALA A 10 -3.86 18.06 9.73
C ALA A 10 -4.70 17.44 8.61
N THR A 11 -4.13 17.28 7.40
CA THR A 11 -4.79 16.66 6.25
C THR A 11 -5.05 15.17 6.51
N ILE A 12 -4.07 14.46 7.06
CA ILE A 12 -4.19 13.04 7.44
C ILE A 12 -5.29 12.87 8.51
N SER A 13 -5.27 13.70 9.55
CA SER A 13 -6.28 13.65 10.62
C SER A 13 -7.69 13.93 10.09
N ALA A 14 -7.84 14.88 9.17
CA ALA A 14 -9.12 15.19 8.53
C ALA A 14 -9.62 14.08 7.59
N ALA A 15 -8.72 13.29 7.01
CA ALA A 15 -9.07 12.18 6.15
C ALA A 15 -9.66 10.98 6.93
N HIS A 16 -9.19 10.71 8.15
CA HIS A 16 -9.59 9.55 8.94
C HIS A 16 -11.12 9.40 9.11
N PRO A 17 -11.88 10.40 9.59
CA PRO A 17 -13.33 10.26 9.78
C PRO A 17 -14.11 10.09 8.46
N ARG A 18 -13.52 10.45 7.31
CA ARG A 18 -14.13 10.32 5.98
C ARG A 18 -14.07 8.89 5.44
N ILE A 19 -13.13 8.08 5.95
CA ILE A 19 -12.96 6.68 5.55
C ILE A 19 -14.07 5.84 6.19
N PRO A 20 -14.76 4.97 5.43
CA PRO A 20 -15.79 4.09 5.98
C PRO A 20 -15.26 3.22 7.11
N ARG A 21 -16.09 2.96 8.12
CA ARG A 21 -15.72 2.12 9.27
C ARG A 21 -15.21 0.74 8.87
N ALA A 22 -15.64 0.23 7.72
CA ALA A 22 -15.14 -1.04 7.19
C ALA A 22 -13.63 -1.06 6.87
N PHE A 23 -12.99 0.10 6.74
CA PHE A 23 -11.57 0.25 6.44
C PHE A 23 -10.78 0.97 7.53
N ARG A 24 -11.40 1.46 8.58
CA ARG A 24 -10.72 2.16 9.67
C ARG A 24 -10.92 1.42 10.99
N ASP A 25 -10.17 1.84 12.00
CA ASP A 25 -10.18 1.23 13.34
C ASP A 25 -9.93 -0.29 13.26
N THR A 26 -8.99 -0.66 12.39
CA THR A 26 -8.66 -2.05 12.10
C THR A 26 -7.88 -2.68 13.26
N PRO A 27 -7.95 -4.02 13.45
CA PRO A 27 -7.30 -4.67 14.59
C PRO A 27 -5.81 -4.36 14.68
N GLN A 28 -5.36 -4.07 15.91
CA GLN A 28 -3.96 -3.84 16.24
C GLN A 28 -3.68 -4.29 17.66
N PHE A 29 -2.58 -5.02 17.85
CA PHE A 29 -2.24 -5.64 19.14
C PHE A 29 -0.78 -6.09 19.17
N VAL A 30 -0.23 -6.32 20.37
CA VAL A 30 1.05 -7.00 20.53
C VAL A 30 0.84 -8.50 20.42
N HIS A 31 1.54 -9.16 19.47
CA HIS A 31 1.42 -10.59 19.23
C HIS A 31 2.49 -11.36 20.01
N GLU A 32 2.08 -12.27 20.90
CA GLU A 32 3.01 -12.99 21.80
C GLU A 32 3.99 -13.89 21.06
N GLY A 33 3.52 -14.74 20.13
CA GLY A 33 4.37 -15.70 19.39
C GLY A 33 5.42 -14.99 18.54
N LEU A 34 5.02 -13.97 17.76
CA LEU A 34 5.96 -13.18 16.96
C LEU A 34 6.93 -12.39 17.85
N SER A 35 6.48 -11.89 19.01
CA SER A 35 7.32 -11.19 19.98
C SER A 35 8.38 -12.14 20.58
N ALA A 36 8.00 -13.36 20.95
CA ALA A 36 8.93 -14.37 21.42
C ALA A 36 9.96 -14.74 20.34
N ARG A 37 9.54 -14.86 19.07
CA ARG A 37 10.40 -15.15 17.92
C ARG A 37 11.41 -14.04 17.65
N LEU A 38 10.98 -12.77 17.69
CA LEU A 38 11.85 -11.61 17.43
C LEU A 38 12.65 -11.19 18.68
N GLY A 39 12.12 -11.47 19.88
CA GLY A 39 12.72 -11.13 21.18
C GLY A 39 12.46 -9.69 21.63
N VAL A 40 11.53 -9.01 21.00
CA VAL A 40 10.99 -7.69 21.38
C VAL A 40 9.48 -7.69 21.09
N PRO A 41 8.69 -6.80 21.69
CA PRO A 41 7.26 -6.70 21.38
C PRO A 41 7.02 -6.44 19.88
N VAL A 42 6.19 -7.28 19.25
CA VAL A 42 5.78 -7.11 17.85
C VAL A 42 4.34 -6.62 17.81
N ILE A 43 4.15 -5.38 17.39
CA ILE A 43 2.84 -4.77 17.17
C ILE A 43 2.38 -5.18 15.77
N VAL A 44 1.24 -5.86 15.69
CA VAL A 44 0.63 -6.26 14.42
C VAL A 44 -0.54 -5.34 14.12
N LYS A 45 -0.53 -4.69 12.95
CA LYS A 45 -1.64 -3.94 12.38
C LYS A 45 -2.26 -4.74 11.24
N VAL A 46 -3.53 -5.15 11.38
CA VAL A 46 -4.20 -6.07 10.43
C VAL A 46 -5.11 -5.29 9.49
N GLU A 47 -4.71 -5.15 8.24
CA GLU A 47 -5.44 -4.42 7.20
C GLU A 47 -6.23 -5.33 6.22
N THR A 48 -6.48 -6.58 6.62
CA THR A 48 -7.11 -7.58 5.75
C THR A 48 -8.59 -7.82 6.06
N VAL A 49 -9.07 -7.41 7.23
CA VAL A 49 -10.46 -7.64 7.67
C VAL A 49 -11.35 -6.50 7.17
N ASN A 50 -11.53 -6.44 5.85
CA ASN A 50 -12.35 -5.43 5.17
C ASN A 50 -12.86 -5.96 3.81
N PRO A 51 -13.79 -5.24 3.14
CA PRO A 51 -14.44 -5.73 1.92
C PRO A 51 -13.52 -6.08 0.75
N ILE A 52 -12.32 -5.48 0.67
CA ILE A 52 -11.34 -5.77 -0.39
C ILE A 52 -10.11 -6.52 0.13
N ARG A 53 -10.10 -6.92 1.41
CA ARG A 53 -9.02 -7.67 2.06
C ARG A 53 -7.64 -7.02 1.92
N SER A 54 -7.56 -5.68 1.95
CA SER A 54 -6.32 -4.94 1.78
C SER A 54 -6.42 -3.51 2.30
N PHE A 55 -5.28 -2.95 2.73
CA PHE A 55 -5.14 -1.55 3.15
C PHE A 55 -5.51 -0.54 2.05
N LYS A 56 -5.49 -0.96 0.79
CA LYS A 56 -5.75 -0.08 -0.37
C LYS A 56 -7.11 0.64 -0.29
N GLY A 57 -8.08 0.07 0.42
CA GLY A 57 -9.39 0.69 0.61
C GLY A 57 -9.34 2.07 1.28
N ARG A 58 -8.35 2.34 2.14
CA ARG A 58 -8.18 3.64 2.79
C ARG A 58 -7.83 4.74 1.78
N GLY A 59 -6.75 4.53 1.06
CA GLY A 59 -6.24 5.51 0.09
C GLY A 59 -7.17 5.71 -1.10
N THR A 60 -7.68 4.63 -1.67
CA THR A 60 -8.62 4.71 -2.81
C THR A 60 -9.93 5.39 -2.43
N TRP A 61 -10.43 5.16 -1.21
CA TRP A 61 -11.62 5.86 -0.74
C TRP A 61 -11.41 7.38 -0.67
N VAL A 62 -10.32 7.84 -0.07
CA VAL A 62 -10.00 9.27 0.02
C VAL A 62 -9.85 9.87 -1.37
N ALA A 63 -9.05 9.23 -2.23
CA ALA A 63 -8.79 9.74 -3.58
C ALA A 63 -10.08 9.82 -4.42
N VAL A 64 -10.87 8.76 -4.48
CA VAL A 64 -12.11 8.74 -5.28
C VAL A 64 -13.16 9.72 -4.73
N THR A 65 -13.29 9.84 -3.40
CA THR A 65 -14.20 10.82 -2.79
C THR A 65 -13.80 12.26 -3.14
N ASP A 66 -12.50 12.55 -3.13
CA ASP A 66 -12.01 13.89 -3.49
C ASP A 66 -12.21 14.19 -5.00
N LEU A 67 -11.99 13.19 -5.88
CA LEU A 67 -12.29 13.32 -7.31
C LEU A 67 -13.76 13.63 -7.56
N VAL A 68 -14.68 12.97 -6.85
CA VAL A 68 -16.13 13.28 -6.95
C VAL A 68 -16.42 14.70 -6.45
N THR A 69 -15.88 15.07 -5.29
CA THR A 69 -16.12 16.39 -4.68
C THR A 69 -15.59 17.53 -5.55
N GLN A 70 -14.49 17.29 -6.27
CA GLN A 70 -13.88 18.25 -7.18
C GLN A 70 -14.50 18.24 -8.59
N GLY A 71 -15.49 17.37 -8.85
CA GLY A 71 -16.12 17.24 -10.16
C GLY A 71 -15.20 16.65 -11.24
N GLN A 72 -14.11 15.98 -10.84
CA GLN A 72 -13.15 15.36 -11.76
C GLN A 72 -13.62 13.99 -12.25
N ILE A 73 -14.57 13.38 -11.57
CA ILE A 73 -15.31 12.18 -12.01
C ILE A 73 -16.79 12.35 -11.71
N GLY A 74 -17.62 11.66 -12.48
CA GLY A 74 -19.08 11.77 -12.40
C GLY A 74 -19.78 10.58 -13.04
N PRO A 75 -21.15 10.58 -13.12
CA PRO A 75 -21.90 9.47 -13.70
C PRO A 75 -21.49 9.12 -15.15
N ASP A 76 -21.08 10.12 -15.92
CA ASP A 76 -20.66 9.98 -17.32
C ASP A 76 -19.13 10.08 -17.49
N LEU A 77 -18.38 10.31 -16.41
CA LEU A 77 -16.93 10.49 -16.42
C LEU A 77 -16.28 9.51 -15.45
N PRO A 78 -15.76 8.35 -15.93
CA PRO A 78 -15.23 7.31 -15.08
C PRO A 78 -13.90 7.69 -14.43
N VAL A 79 -13.62 7.10 -13.25
CA VAL A 79 -12.25 7.00 -12.78
C VAL A 79 -11.55 5.84 -13.50
N VAL A 80 -10.36 6.10 -14.03
CA VAL A 80 -9.52 5.13 -14.73
C VAL A 80 -8.33 4.77 -13.85
N CYS A 81 -7.93 3.51 -13.82
CA CYS A 81 -6.67 3.11 -13.19
C CYS A 81 -6.07 1.88 -13.89
N VAL A 82 -4.78 1.62 -13.65
CA VAL A 82 -4.11 0.39 -14.04
C VAL A 82 -3.82 -0.44 -12.79
N SER A 83 -4.30 -1.68 -12.75
CA SER A 83 -4.05 -2.58 -11.62
C SER A 83 -4.45 -4.01 -11.92
N ALA A 84 -3.59 -4.96 -11.60
CA ALA A 84 -3.92 -6.39 -11.60
C ALA A 84 -4.41 -6.90 -10.23
N GLY A 85 -4.50 -6.05 -9.19
CA GLY A 85 -4.68 -6.52 -7.81
C GLY A 85 -5.48 -5.60 -6.88
N ASN A 86 -4.92 -5.39 -5.69
CA ASN A 86 -5.60 -4.73 -4.56
C ASN A 86 -6.02 -3.28 -4.83
N PHE A 87 -5.22 -2.54 -5.60
CA PHE A 87 -5.52 -1.15 -5.93
C PHE A 87 -6.77 -1.03 -6.79
N GLY A 88 -6.86 -1.82 -7.87
CA GLY A 88 -8.06 -1.86 -8.72
C GLY A 88 -9.31 -2.27 -7.97
N GLN A 89 -9.22 -3.23 -7.03
CA GLN A 89 -10.34 -3.59 -6.16
C GLN A 89 -10.76 -2.42 -5.27
N GLY A 90 -9.80 -1.65 -4.74
CA GLY A 90 -10.06 -0.47 -3.93
C GLY A 90 -10.78 0.63 -4.72
N VAL A 91 -10.30 0.94 -5.94
CA VAL A 91 -10.93 1.92 -6.84
C VAL A 91 -12.35 1.48 -7.20
N ALA A 92 -12.52 0.21 -7.62
CA ALA A 92 -13.83 -0.34 -7.96
C ALA A 92 -14.82 -0.27 -6.80
N TYR A 93 -14.37 -0.62 -5.59
CA TYR A 93 -15.20 -0.54 -4.38
C TYR A 93 -15.65 0.91 -4.09
N ALA A 94 -14.70 1.84 -4.07
CA ALA A 94 -14.98 3.24 -3.76
C ALA A 94 -15.89 3.87 -4.81
N ALA A 95 -15.62 3.68 -6.10
CA ALA A 95 -16.43 4.18 -7.19
C ALA A 95 -17.86 3.65 -7.12
N ARG A 96 -18.04 2.33 -6.96
CA ARG A 96 -19.37 1.73 -6.79
C ARG A 96 -20.14 2.30 -5.61
N ALA A 97 -19.49 2.43 -4.47
CA ALA A 97 -20.13 2.95 -3.26
C ALA A 97 -20.60 4.40 -3.38
N LEU A 98 -19.94 5.18 -4.24
CA LEU A 98 -20.25 6.57 -4.56
C LEU A 98 -21.15 6.71 -5.81
N GLY A 99 -21.55 5.62 -6.45
CA GLY A 99 -22.37 5.62 -7.67
C GLY A 99 -21.63 6.07 -8.92
N MET A 100 -20.29 5.98 -8.93
CA MET A 100 -19.43 6.41 -10.04
C MET A 100 -18.98 5.22 -10.89
N PRO A 101 -18.83 5.37 -12.21
CA PRO A 101 -18.23 4.35 -13.06
C PRO A 101 -16.70 4.26 -12.83
N SER A 102 -16.16 3.06 -12.96
CA SER A 102 -14.71 2.83 -12.91
C SER A 102 -14.25 1.91 -14.03
N ILE A 103 -13.08 2.21 -14.58
CA ILE A 103 -12.42 1.41 -15.62
C ILE A 103 -11.06 0.99 -15.07
N VAL A 104 -10.80 -0.31 -15.07
CA VAL A 104 -9.53 -0.85 -14.59
C VAL A 104 -8.82 -1.57 -15.74
N PHE A 105 -7.66 -1.08 -16.12
CA PHE A 105 -6.79 -1.73 -17.09
C PHE A 105 -5.90 -2.74 -16.40
N CYS A 106 -5.72 -3.91 -17.01
CA CYS A 106 -4.76 -4.91 -16.54
C CYS A 106 -4.25 -5.76 -17.71
N SER A 107 -3.10 -6.44 -17.50
CA SER A 107 -2.55 -7.37 -18.48
C SER A 107 -3.50 -8.56 -18.71
N VAL A 108 -3.49 -9.13 -19.91
CA VAL A 108 -4.22 -10.38 -20.23
C VAL A 108 -3.73 -11.56 -19.39
N LYS A 109 -2.53 -11.46 -18.80
CA LYS A 109 -1.92 -12.48 -17.92
C LYS A 109 -2.26 -12.25 -16.43
N ALA A 110 -3.07 -11.23 -16.10
CA ALA A 110 -3.45 -10.94 -14.72
C ALA A 110 -4.19 -12.12 -14.06
N ASN A 111 -4.03 -12.24 -12.74
CA ASN A 111 -4.68 -13.28 -11.95
C ASN A 111 -6.21 -13.23 -12.11
N ARG A 112 -6.78 -14.30 -12.66
CA ARG A 112 -8.21 -14.40 -12.99
C ARG A 112 -9.13 -14.19 -11.79
N ALA A 113 -8.72 -14.64 -10.59
CA ALA A 113 -9.50 -14.44 -9.37
C ALA A 113 -9.55 -12.95 -8.98
N LYS A 114 -8.43 -12.24 -9.12
CA LYS A 114 -8.35 -10.78 -8.84
C LYS A 114 -9.15 -9.98 -9.86
N VAL A 115 -9.06 -10.33 -11.15
CA VAL A 115 -9.89 -9.73 -12.23
C VAL A 115 -11.38 -9.96 -11.95
N GLY A 116 -11.76 -11.19 -11.61
CA GLY A 116 -13.15 -11.53 -11.26
C GLY A 116 -13.68 -10.71 -10.08
N ARG A 117 -12.85 -10.46 -9.05
CA ARG A 117 -13.22 -9.62 -7.91
C ARG A 117 -13.43 -8.15 -8.30
N MET A 118 -12.59 -7.58 -9.17
CA MET A 118 -12.76 -6.21 -9.66
C MET A 118 -14.08 -6.07 -10.43
N ARG A 119 -14.41 -7.03 -11.29
CA ARG A 119 -15.71 -7.08 -11.99
C ARG A 119 -16.90 -7.23 -11.04
N ALA A 120 -16.79 -8.10 -10.04
CA ALA A 120 -17.81 -8.28 -9.01
C ALA A 120 -18.02 -7.01 -8.16
N LEU A 121 -16.98 -6.19 -8.03
CA LEU A 121 -17.04 -4.86 -7.40
C LEU A 121 -17.60 -3.78 -8.33
N GLY A 122 -17.96 -4.10 -9.57
CA GLY A 122 -18.62 -3.20 -10.52
C GLY A 122 -17.70 -2.49 -11.49
N ALA A 123 -16.40 -2.79 -11.52
CA ALA A 123 -15.50 -2.18 -12.48
C ALA A 123 -15.70 -2.75 -13.90
N ASN A 124 -15.61 -1.90 -14.90
CA ASN A 124 -15.32 -2.32 -16.27
C ASN A 124 -13.83 -2.65 -16.37
N VAL A 125 -13.50 -3.94 -16.48
CA VAL A 125 -12.09 -4.38 -16.56
C VAL A 125 -11.69 -4.63 -17.99
N ILE A 126 -10.72 -3.87 -18.47
CA ILE A 126 -10.12 -3.96 -19.82
C ILE A 126 -8.80 -4.72 -19.70
N GLU A 127 -8.78 -5.93 -20.25
CA GLU A 127 -7.58 -6.77 -20.29
C GLU A 127 -6.84 -6.47 -21.61
N VAL A 128 -5.62 -5.92 -21.53
CA VAL A 128 -4.84 -5.49 -22.69
C VAL A 128 -3.34 -5.63 -22.43
N GLY A 129 -2.59 -6.00 -23.47
CA GLY A 129 -1.15 -6.17 -23.40
C GLY A 129 -0.70 -7.40 -22.63
N ASP A 130 0.58 -7.68 -22.72
CA ASP A 130 1.20 -8.85 -22.14
C ASP A 130 1.69 -8.65 -20.69
N ASP A 131 1.92 -7.39 -20.30
CA ASP A 131 2.41 -7.03 -18.98
C ASP A 131 1.71 -5.77 -18.42
N PHE A 132 2.18 -5.32 -17.24
CA PHE A 132 1.64 -4.15 -16.56
C PHE A 132 1.88 -2.84 -17.33
N ASP A 133 3.03 -2.72 -18.01
CA ASP A 133 3.40 -1.48 -18.71
C ASP A 133 2.58 -1.30 -19.98
N ASP A 134 2.28 -2.39 -20.70
CA ASP A 134 1.34 -2.35 -21.83
C ASP A 134 -0.04 -1.87 -21.39
N ALA A 135 -0.55 -2.44 -20.28
CA ALA A 135 -1.83 -2.04 -19.71
C ALA A 135 -1.81 -0.58 -19.22
N ARG A 136 -0.68 -0.12 -18.67
CA ARG A 136 -0.48 1.27 -18.26
C ARG A 136 -0.54 2.22 -19.45
N ALA A 137 0.23 1.94 -20.50
CA ALA A 137 0.22 2.75 -21.71
C ALA A 137 -1.19 2.86 -22.33
N ALA A 138 -1.93 1.73 -22.36
CA ALA A 138 -3.31 1.73 -22.83
C ALA A 138 -4.24 2.57 -21.92
N SER A 139 -4.04 2.56 -20.60
CA SER A 139 -4.83 3.36 -19.67
C SER A 139 -4.56 4.86 -19.80
N GLU A 140 -3.30 5.25 -20.05
CA GLU A 140 -2.87 6.63 -20.28
C GLU A 140 -3.47 7.16 -21.58
N LEU A 141 -3.42 6.37 -22.65
CA LEU A 141 -4.04 6.71 -23.94
C LEU A 141 -5.55 6.85 -23.79
N TYR A 142 -6.21 5.88 -23.15
CA TYR A 142 -7.67 5.96 -22.92
C TYR A 142 -8.05 7.22 -22.15
N ALA A 143 -7.33 7.54 -21.06
CA ALA A 143 -7.61 8.72 -20.26
C ALA A 143 -7.47 10.01 -21.08
N THR A 144 -6.46 10.08 -21.96
CA THR A 144 -6.26 11.23 -22.87
C THR A 144 -7.37 11.35 -23.89
N ASP A 145 -7.75 10.25 -24.56
CA ASP A 145 -8.72 10.25 -25.65
C ASP A 145 -10.16 10.54 -25.17
N HIS A 146 -10.45 10.26 -23.89
CA HIS A 146 -11.79 10.38 -23.30
C HIS A 146 -11.89 11.48 -22.25
N ASP A 147 -10.85 12.31 -22.07
CA ASP A 147 -10.75 13.32 -21.00
C ASP A 147 -11.09 12.75 -19.62
N ALA A 148 -10.69 11.50 -19.38
CA ALA A 148 -10.98 10.77 -18.15
C ALA A 148 -9.86 10.91 -17.12
N THR A 149 -10.23 10.87 -15.84
CA THR A 149 -9.25 10.97 -14.74
C THR A 149 -8.53 9.66 -14.52
N LEU A 150 -7.21 9.62 -14.75
CA LEU A 150 -6.34 8.50 -14.43
C LEU A 150 -5.82 8.63 -13.00
N LEU A 151 -6.17 7.66 -12.16
CA LEU A 151 -5.69 7.56 -10.78
C LEU A 151 -4.52 6.58 -10.71
N VAL A 152 -3.34 7.08 -10.34
CA VAL A 152 -2.09 6.30 -10.30
C VAL A 152 -1.66 6.04 -8.86
N ASP A 153 -1.49 4.75 -8.52
CA ASP A 153 -1.02 4.30 -7.21
C ASP A 153 0.43 4.74 -6.95
N GLY A 154 0.67 5.39 -5.83
CA GLY A 154 1.99 5.92 -5.47
C GLY A 154 2.29 7.32 -6.01
N ASP A 155 1.58 7.80 -7.04
CA ASP A 155 1.73 9.15 -7.57
C ASP A 155 0.74 10.13 -6.93
N ASP A 156 -0.53 9.74 -6.81
CA ASP A 156 -1.56 10.58 -6.22
C ASP A 156 -1.43 10.63 -4.68
N PRO A 157 -1.14 11.82 -4.11
CA PRO A 157 -0.89 11.96 -2.67
C PRO A 157 -2.13 11.68 -1.81
N ARG A 158 -3.33 11.81 -2.35
CA ARG A 158 -4.59 11.48 -1.65
C ARG A 158 -4.61 10.01 -1.22
N ILE A 159 -3.97 9.13 -2.02
CA ILE A 159 -3.84 7.71 -1.70
C ILE A 159 -2.95 7.55 -0.46
N SER A 160 -1.77 8.16 -0.44
CA SER A 160 -0.86 8.13 0.71
C SER A 160 -1.47 8.79 1.95
N THR A 161 -2.24 9.88 1.78
CA THR A 161 -2.99 10.53 2.88
C THR A 161 -4.00 9.57 3.52
N GLY A 162 -4.80 8.88 2.72
CA GLY A 162 -5.75 7.90 3.24
C GLY A 162 -5.06 6.73 3.95
N VAL A 163 -3.95 6.25 3.38
CA VAL A 163 -3.14 5.15 3.97
C VAL A 163 -2.47 5.57 5.27
N ALA A 164 -2.01 6.82 5.39
CA ALA A 164 -1.39 7.34 6.61
C ALA A 164 -2.29 7.22 7.85
N THR A 165 -3.60 7.17 7.66
CA THR A 165 -4.57 7.03 8.76
C THR A 165 -4.40 5.73 9.56
N LEU A 166 -3.80 4.69 9.00
CA LEU A 166 -3.50 3.47 9.76
C LEU A 166 -2.43 3.73 10.83
N ALA A 167 -1.44 4.58 10.54
CA ALA A 167 -0.43 4.98 11.51
C ALA A 167 -0.97 5.98 12.53
N LEU A 168 -1.94 6.83 12.16
CA LEU A 168 -2.69 7.66 13.10
C LEU A 168 -3.45 6.81 14.12
N GLU A 169 -4.14 5.75 13.68
CA GLU A 169 -4.83 4.82 14.60
C GLU A 169 -3.83 4.14 15.56
N LEU A 170 -2.67 3.71 15.04
CA LEU A 170 -1.62 3.13 15.85
C LEU A 170 -1.14 4.10 16.94
N THR A 171 -0.80 5.32 16.57
CA THR A 171 -0.27 6.31 17.53
C THR A 171 -1.34 6.80 18.52
N ASN A 172 -2.61 6.76 18.15
CA ASN A 172 -3.71 6.99 19.11
C ASN A 172 -3.75 5.89 20.18
N ALA A 173 -3.58 4.62 19.79
CA ALA A 173 -3.51 3.50 20.74
C ALA A 173 -2.24 3.55 21.63
N VAL A 174 -1.13 4.06 21.08
CA VAL A 174 0.07 4.35 21.89
C VAL A 174 -0.21 5.46 22.89
N ALA A 175 -0.85 6.54 22.47
CA ALA A 175 -1.17 7.67 23.35
C ALA A 175 -2.16 7.31 24.47
N SER A 176 -3.08 6.36 24.22
CA SER A 176 -4.00 5.81 25.23
C SER A 176 -3.34 4.76 26.17
N GLY A 177 -2.12 4.34 25.89
CA GLY A 177 -1.40 3.31 26.66
C GLY A 177 -1.80 1.87 26.32
N GLU A 178 -2.57 1.66 25.25
CA GLU A 178 -2.98 0.33 24.78
C GLU A 178 -1.83 -0.41 24.07
N LEU A 179 -0.95 0.33 23.40
CA LEU A 179 0.20 -0.20 22.67
C LEU A 179 1.50 0.48 23.09
N PRO A 180 2.65 -0.24 23.05
CA PRO A 180 3.95 0.39 23.24
C PRO A 180 4.33 1.24 22.01
N THR A 181 5.17 2.25 22.20
CA THR A 181 5.71 3.07 21.11
C THR A 181 6.65 2.22 20.24
N PRO A 182 6.43 2.08 18.93
CA PRO A 182 7.34 1.36 18.05
C PRO A 182 8.66 2.11 17.90
N VAL A 183 9.77 1.39 17.95
CA VAL A 183 11.12 1.92 17.63
C VAL A 183 11.52 1.62 16.18
N VAL A 184 10.83 0.69 15.54
CA VAL A 184 11.02 0.35 14.12
C VAL A 184 9.68 -0.02 13.47
N ALA A 185 9.49 0.42 12.23
CA ALA A 185 8.38 0.04 11.37
C ALA A 185 8.94 -0.61 10.10
N SER A 186 8.61 -1.88 9.86
CA SER A 186 8.99 -2.61 8.65
C SER A 186 7.81 -2.60 7.67
N ILE A 187 8.02 -1.99 6.50
CA ILE A 187 6.94 -1.61 5.59
C ILE A 187 7.20 -2.18 4.19
N PRO A 188 6.29 -3.00 3.62
CA PRO A 188 6.41 -3.45 2.23
C PRO A 188 6.34 -2.30 1.25
N VAL A 189 7.19 -2.31 0.23
CA VAL A 189 7.26 -1.26 -0.77
C VAL A 189 6.97 -1.81 -2.16
N GLY A 190 5.79 -1.49 -2.69
CA GLY A 190 5.47 -1.56 -4.11
C GLY A 190 5.69 -0.17 -4.73
N ASN A 191 4.61 0.50 -5.14
CA ASN A 191 4.66 1.85 -5.72
C ASN A 191 4.92 2.99 -4.70
N GLY A 192 5.13 2.68 -3.42
CA GLY A 192 5.54 3.64 -2.40
C GLY A 192 4.41 4.31 -1.61
N ALA A 193 3.12 4.13 -1.96
CA ALA A 193 2.01 4.78 -1.27
C ALA A 193 1.94 4.44 0.23
N LEU A 194 2.18 3.17 0.60
CA LEU A 194 2.13 2.72 2.00
C LEU A 194 3.24 3.36 2.83
N ILE A 195 4.48 3.23 2.39
CA ILE A 195 5.64 3.72 3.15
C ILE A 195 5.63 5.24 3.25
N ASN A 196 5.20 5.95 2.20
CA ASN A 196 5.09 7.41 2.22
C ASN A 196 3.98 7.88 3.16
N GLY A 197 2.82 7.22 3.16
CA GLY A 197 1.72 7.56 4.07
C GLY A 197 2.09 7.29 5.52
N VAL A 198 2.47 6.05 5.85
CA VAL A 198 2.86 5.63 7.20
C VAL A 198 4.05 6.43 7.71
N GLY A 199 5.08 6.57 6.85
CA GLY A 199 6.28 7.30 7.18
C GLY A 199 6.02 8.78 7.47
N SER A 200 5.19 9.46 6.69
CA SER A 200 4.85 10.86 6.95
C SER A 200 4.19 11.05 8.31
N TRP A 201 3.26 10.17 8.69
CA TRP A 201 2.62 10.25 10.00
C TRP A 201 3.59 9.91 11.15
N LEU A 202 4.37 8.83 11.01
CA LEU A 202 5.33 8.43 12.05
C LEU A 202 6.43 9.47 12.27
N ARG A 203 6.90 10.16 11.23
CA ARG A 203 7.84 11.29 11.39
C ARG A 203 7.28 12.42 12.24
N HIS A 204 5.96 12.59 12.26
CA HIS A 204 5.29 13.57 13.10
C HIS A 204 5.05 13.05 14.53
N ALA A 205 4.48 11.85 14.66
CA ALA A 205 3.95 11.35 15.93
C ALA A 205 4.91 10.44 16.72
N ALA A 206 5.91 9.86 16.03
CA ALA A 206 6.94 8.99 16.62
C ALA A 206 8.28 9.21 15.87
N PRO A 207 8.91 10.38 15.97
CA PRO A 207 10.06 10.79 15.14
C PRO A 207 11.28 9.87 15.29
N ASP A 208 11.43 9.22 16.43
CA ASP A 208 12.54 8.29 16.71
C ASP A 208 12.29 6.87 16.15
N CYS A 209 11.11 6.59 15.59
CA CYS A 209 10.81 5.31 14.97
C CYS A 209 11.55 5.17 13.64
N LEU A 210 12.40 4.15 13.51
CA LEU A 210 13.08 3.83 12.26
C LEU A 210 12.07 3.28 11.23
N ILE A 211 12.06 3.85 10.03
CA ILE A 211 11.19 3.44 8.94
C ILE A 211 12.02 2.66 7.93
N ILE A 212 11.77 1.36 7.85
CA ILE A 212 12.46 0.44 6.96
C ILE A 212 11.52 -0.02 5.85
N GLY A 213 11.87 0.28 4.61
CA GLY A 213 11.18 -0.25 3.45
C GLY A 213 11.71 -1.63 3.06
N VAL A 214 10.81 -2.52 2.63
CA VAL A 214 11.17 -3.89 2.25
C VAL A 214 10.65 -4.20 0.86
N GLN A 215 11.53 -4.69 -0.03
CA GLN A 215 11.20 -5.21 -1.35
C GLN A 215 11.73 -6.65 -1.54
N ALA A 216 11.24 -7.35 -2.57
CA ALA A 216 11.86 -8.59 -3.02
C ALA A 216 13.16 -8.29 -3.79
N GLU A 217 14.17 -9.17 -3.68
CA GLU A 217 15.45 -9.04 -4.41
C GLU A 217 15.24 -8.97 -5.92
N GLY A 218 14.27 -9.73 -6.44
CA GLY A 218 13.95 -9.73 -7.88
C GLY A 218 13.09 -8.56 -8.36
N ALA A 219 12.67 -7.64 -7.46
CA ALA A 219 11.80 -6.50 -7.78
C ALA A 219 12.18 -5.26 -6.95
N ASP A 220 13.42 -4.79 -7.07
CA ASP A 220 14.06 -3.80 -6.20
C ASP A 220 14.15 -2.38 -6.77
N ALA A 221 13.35 -2.06 -7.79
CA ALA A 221 13.39 -0.76 -8.47
C ALA A 221 13.27 0.43 -7.49
N MET A 222 12.37 0.38 -6.52
CA MET A 222 12.19 1.45 -5.54
C MET A 222 13.35 1.53 -4.53
N THR A 223 13.96 0.39 -4.19
CA THR A 223 15.18 0.35 -3.35
C THR A 223 16.37 1.02 -4.05
N ARG A 224 16.58 0.69 -5.33
CA ARG A 224 17.62 1.34 -6.16
C ARG A 224 17.35 2.82 -6.32
N SER A 225 16.10 3.19 -6.56
CA SER A 225 15.69 4.57 -6.74
C SER A 225 15.90 5.40 -5.46
N TRP A 226 15.51 4.88 -4.30
CA TRP A 226 15.71 5.54 -3.01
C TRP A 226 17.20 5.75 -2.71
N ARG A 227 18.04 4.73 -2.93
CA ARG A 227 19.51 4.82 -2.74
C ARG A 227 20.15 5.85 -3.66
N ALA A 228 19.64 5.97 -4.89
CA ALA A 228 20.15 6.94 -5.86
C ALA A 228 19.56 8.34 -5.73
N GLY A 229 18.50 8.52 -4.93
CA GLY A 229 17.77 9.79 -4.81
C GLY A 229 17.02 10.21 -6.08
N ARG A 230 16.79 9.28 -7.03
CA ARG A 230 16.10 9.50 -8.30
C ARG A 230 15.47 8.22 -8.82
N PRO A 231 14.44 8.30 -9.68
CA PRO A 231 13.85 7.10 -10.28
C PRO A 231 14.86 6.27 -11.05
N ILE A 232 14.84 4.95 -10.81
CA ILE A 232 15.59 3.93 -11.54
C ILE A 232 14.64 2.77 -11.81
N ASP A 233 14.41 2.50 -13.07
CA ASP A 233 13.63 1.35 -13.51
C ASP A 233 14.51 0.10 -13.61
N THR A 234 13.90 -1.07 -13.52
CA THR A 234 14.55 -2.38 -13.73
C THR A 234 13.94 -3.06 -14.95
N GLU A 235 14.67 -4.01 -15.53
CA GLU A 235 14.17 -4.77 -16.70
C GLU A 235 13.03 -5.72 -16.31
N THR A 236 13.05 -6.22 -15.08
CA THR A 236 12.09 -7.21 -14.59
C THR A 236 11.62 -6.88 -13.17
N ALA A 237 10.50 -7.48 -12.76
CA ALA A 237 10.03 -7.55 -11.39
C ALA A 237 9.69 -9.01 -11.05
N ALA A 238 10.74 -9.81 -10.85
CA ALA A 238 10.64 -11.25 -10.66
C ALA A 238 10.37 -11.59 -9.19
N THR A 239 9.11 -11.57 -8.78
CA THR A 239 8.66 -12.01 -7.46
C THR A 239 7.22 -12.54 -7.55
N TYR A 240 6.89 -13.55 -6.71
CA TYR A 240 5.51 -14.00 -6.57
C TYR A 240 4.66 -13.01 -5.74
N ALA A 241 5.31 -12.13 -4.98
CA ALA A 241 4.68 -11.13 -4.13
C ALA A 241 4.20 -9.93 -4.99
N ASP A 242 3.15 -10.13 -5.78
CA ASP A 242 2.67 -9.19 -6.80
C ASP A 242 2.36 -7.77 -6.26
N GLY A 243 1.96 -7.64 -4.99
CA GLY A 243 1.72 -6.34 -4.36
C GLY A 243 2.97 -5.46 -4.16
N ILE A 244 4.18 -6.04 -4.30
CA ILE A 244 5.48 -5.34 -4.25
C ILE A 244 6.30 -5.53 -5.53
N ALA A 245 5.72 -6.10 -6.58
CA ALA A 245 6.37 -6.34 -7.86
C ALA A 245 6.39 -5.07 -8.72
N SER A 246 7.22 -4.10 -8.36
CA SER A 246 7.37 -2.84 -9.11
C SER A 246 8.64 -2.85 -9.93
N ARG A 247 8.52 -2.68 -11.25
CA ARG A 247 9.61 -2.56 -12.22
C ARG A 247 9.92 -1.10 -12.57
N VAL A 248 8.88 -0.29 -12.67
CA VAL A 248 8.99 1.14 -12.98
C VAL A 248 8.81 1.94 -11.70
N ALA A 249 9.80 2.76 -11.37
CA ALA A 249 9.76 3.59 -10.18
C ALA A 249 8.82 4.80 -10.39
N ILE A 250 8.00 5.08 -9.38
CA ILE A 250 7.12 6.26 -9.38
C ILE A 250 7.90 7.49 -8.90
N PRO A 251 8.18 8.48 -9.76
CA PRO A 251 9.09 9.59 -9.43
C PRO A 251 8.70 10.34 -8.15
N ARG A 252 7.41 10.66 -8.01
CA ARG A 252 6.91 11.34 -6.82
C ARG A 252 7.03 10.50 -5.56
N ALA A 253 6.77 9.20 -5.65
CA ALA A 253 6.93 8.32 -4.49
C ALA A 253 8.39 8.25 -4.03
N VAL A 254 9.35 8.19 -4.96
CA VAL A 254 10.79 8.23 -4.65
C VAL A 254 11.16 9.54 -3.97
N GLU A 255 10.72 10.67 -4.49
CA GLU A 255 10.96 12.00 -3.89
C GLU A 255 10.45 12.06 -2.44
N LEU A 256 9.25 11.53 -2.20
CA LEU A 256 8.64 11.49 -0.87
C LEU A 256 9.35 10.54 0.10
N MET A 257 9.92 9.43 -0.40
CA MET A 257 10.70 8.49 0.43
C MET A 257 12.01 9.10 0.91
N VAL A 258 12.65 9.95 0.10
CA VAL A 258 13.89 10.64 0.48
C VAL A 258 13.63 11.54 1.70
N GLY A 259 14.40 11.33 2.77
CA GLY A 259 14.27 12.04 4.03
C GLY A 259 13.13 11.55 4.95
N ARG A 260 12.32 10.57 4.53
CA ARG A 260 11.31 9.92 5.39
C ARG A 260 11.65 8.48 5.73
N VAL A 261 12.32 7.78 4.84
CA VAL A 261 12.72 6.38 4.99
C VAL A 261 14.17 6.32 5.46
N ASP A 262 14.46 5.56 6.51
CA ASP A 262 15.80 5.45 7.08
C ASP A 262 16.63 4.38 6.38
N ALA A 263 15.98 3.28 5.95
CA ALA A 263 16.64 2.19 5.26
C ALA A 263 15.72 1.51 4.26
N MET A 264 16.32 0.97 3.20
CA MET A 264 15.67 0.05 2.27
C MET A 264 16.45 -1.26 2.23
N ILE A 265 15.75 -2.36 2.45
CA ILE A 265 16.30 -3.72 2.39
C ILE A 265 15.56 -4.56 1.36
N THR A 266 16.24 -5.57 0.86
CA THR A 266 15.65 -6.59 -0.01
C THR A 266 15.69 -7.95 0.65
N VAL A 267 14.71 -8.79 0.37
CA VAL A 267 14.58 -10.13 0.90
C VAL A 267 14.41 -11.14 -0.23
N SER A 268 14.90 -12.37 -0.02
CA SER A 268 14.76 -13.43 -1.02
C SER A 268 13.34 -13.98 -1.09
N GLU A 269 13.01 -14.67 -2.19
CA GLU A 269 11.72 -15.37 -2.35
C GLU A 269 11.52 -16.43 -1.25
N GLU A 270 12.59 -17.14 -0.85
CA GLU A 270 12.51 -18.11 0.24
C GLU A 270 12.17 -17.43 1.57
N ALA A 271 12.77 -16.28 1.88
CA ALA A 271 12.45 -15.52 3.09
C ALA A 271 11.00 -15.03 3.08
N LEU A 272 10.48 -14.60 1.92
CA LEU A 272 9.08 -14.21 1.75
C LEU A 272 8.14 -15.40 1.98
N HIS A 273 8.42 -16.56 1.39
CA HIS A 273 7.60 -17.76 1.59
C HIS A 273 7.62 -18.24 3.04
N ALA A 274 8.79 -18.26 3.68
CA ALA A 274 8.92 -18.63 5.09
C ALA A 274 8.13 -17.67 6.00
N ALA A 275 8.27 -16.37 5.78
CA ALA A 275 7.53 -15.34 6.52
C ALA A 275 6.01 -15.44 6.29
N GLN A 276 5.57 -15.72 5.06
CA GLN A 276 4.16 -15.91 4.76
C GLN A 276 3.56 -17.11 5.49
N ALA A 277 4.28 -18.24 5.50
CA ALA A 277 3.85 -19.45 6.20
C ALA A 277 3.77 -19.22 7.72
N GLU A 278 4.80 -18.58 8.30
CA GLU A 278 4.85 -18.27 9.72
C GLU A 278 3.71 -17.32 10.13
N LEU A 279 3.53 -16.20 9.42
CA LEU A 279 2.45 -15.25 9.70
C LEU A 279 1.06 -15.87 9.54
N THR A 280 0.86 -16.70 8.51
CA THR A 280 -0.43 -17.41 8.30
C THR A 280 -0.72 -18.34 9.48
N SER A 281 0.29 -19.07 9.97
CA SER A 281 0.17 -19.97 11.11
C SER A 281 -0.09 -19.21 12.42
N GLU A 282 0.70 -18.18 12.70
CA GLU A 282 0.65 -17.43 13.96
C GLU A 282 -0.63 -16.60 14.08
N LEU A 283 -1.08 -15.96 12.98
CA LEU A 283 -2.24 -15.08 13.00
C LEU A 283 -3.56 -15.82 12.71
N GLY A 284 -3.52 -17.06 12.19
CA GLY A 284 -4.71 -17.81 11.80
C GLY A 284 -5.49 -17.18 10.65
N ILE A 285 -4.85 -16.34 9.82
CA ILE A 285 -5.45 -15.68 8.68
C ILE A 285 -4.59 -15.87 7.43
N THR A 286 -5.20 -15.78 6.26
CA THR A 286 -4.45 -15.77 4.99
C THR A 286 -3.64 -14.48 4.88
N VAL A 287 -2.34 -14.62 4.58
CA VAL A 287 -1.41 -13.49 4.35
C VAL A 287 -0.88 -13.58 2.92
N GLU A 288 -0.96 -12.51 2.13
CA GLU A 288 -0.35 -12.45 0.79
C GLU A 288 1.16 -12.24 0.86
N GLY A 289 1.89 -12.63 -0.20
CA GLY A 289 3.36 -12.51 -0.23
C GLY A 289 3.87 -11.09 0.03
N ALA A 290 3.18 -10.08 -0.51
CA ALA A 290 3.52 -8.68 -0.24
C ALA A 290 3.42 -8.30 1.24
N ALA A 291 2.42 -8.81 1.96
CA ALA A 291 2.28 -8.57 3.39
C ALA A 291 3.36 -9.26 4.22
N ALA A 292 3.83 -10.43 3.74
CA ALA A 292 4.91 -11.17 4.39
C ALA A 292 6.26 -10.41 4.38
N ALA A 293 6.46 -9.49 3.45
CA ALA A 293 7.69 -8.72 3.34
C ALA A 293 8.01 -7.92 4.62
N SER A 294 7.00 -7.41 5.33
CA SER A 294 7.23 -6.75 6.63
C SER A 294 7.94 -7.66 7.63
N TRP A 295 7.49 -8.91 7.76
CA TRP A 295 8.05 -9.87 8.70
C TRP A 295 9.41 -10.37 8.23
N ALA A 296 9.54 -10.71 6.94
CA ALA A 296 10.81 -11.09 6.35
C ALA A 296 11.88 -10.01 6.57
N GLY A 297 11.50 -8.73 6.43
CA GLY A 297 12.38 -7.60 6.68
C GLY A 297 12.85 -7.48 8.13
N LEU A 298 11.96 -7.69 9.11
CA LEU A 298 12.32 -7.69 10.53
C LEU A 298 13.27 -8.84 10.90
N LEU A 299 13.12 -9.99 10.24
CA LEU A 299 13.99 -11.14 10.48
C LEU A 299 15.35 -11.03 9.78
N ALA A 300 15.41 -10.36 8.62
CA ALA A 300 16.63 -10.17 7.84
C ALA A 300 17.48 -8.98 8.29
N GLY A 301 16.87 -7.96 8.89
CA GLY A 301 17.53 -6.74 9.35
C GLY A 301 18.27 -6.91 10.68
N GLU A 302 18.82 -5.80 11.16
CA GLU A 302 19.35 -5.76 12.53
C GLU A 302 18.23 -5.99 13.55
N ARG A 303 18.52 -6.74 14.61
CA ARG A 303 17.55 -7.03 15.66
C ARG A 303 17.10 -5.73 16.34
N PRO A 304 15.79 -5.43 16.36
CA PRO A 304 15.29 -4.24 17.02
C PRO A 304 15.61 -4.22 18.52
N THR A 305 15.88 -3.04 19.05
CA THR A 305 16.15 -2.83 20.49
C THR A 305 14.88 -2.59 21.31
N GLY A 306 13.72 -2.53 20.66
CA GLY A 306 12.42 -2.27 21.28
C GLY A 306 11.26 -2.65 20.35
N PRO A 307 10.03 -2.22 20.66
CA PRO A 307 8.83 -2.65 19.96
C PRO A 307 8.90 -2.41 18.44
N ALA A 308 8.52 -3.42 17.64
CA ALA A 308 8.54 -3.40 16.19
C ALA A 308 7.11 -3.37 15.63
N LEU A 309 6.85 -2.53 14.62
CA LEU A 309 5.58 -2.48 13.91
C LEU A 309 5.64 -3.38 12.67
N LEU A 310 4.64 -4.24 12.54
CA LEU A 310 4.37 -5.14 11.44
C LEU A 310 2.97 -4.84 10.87
N ILE A 311 2.87 -4.60 9.56
CA ILE A 311 1.60 -4.32 8.89
C ILE A 311 1.23 -5.50 7.99
N ILE A 312 0.09 -6.14 8.26
CA ILE A 312 -0.50 -7.17 7.40
C ILE A 312 -1.35 -6.47 6.34
N THR A 313 -0.76 -6.22 5.20
CA THR A 313 -1.26 -5.31 4.16
C THR A 313 -2.37 -5.88 3.31
N GLY A 314 -2.43 -7.21 3.15
CA GLY A 314 -3.39 -7.86 2.27
C GLY A 314 -3.46 -9.38 2.44
N SER A 315 -4.58 -9.95 1.95
CA SER A 315 -4.86 -11.39 1.96
C SER A 315 -5.48 -11.90 0.65
N ASN A 316 -5.20 -11.23 -0.47
CA ASN A 316 -5.68 -11.59 -1.80
C ASN A 316 -4.68 -12.51 -2.52
N ILE A 317 -4.78 -13.79 -2.30
CA ILE A 317 -3.97 -14.84 -2.94
C ILE A 317 -4.71 -15.43 -4.15
#